data_3cfd184f615390f73d4ff7c487621f55
#
_entry.id   3cfd184f615390f73d4ff7c487621f55
#
_cell.length_a   1.000
_cell.length_b   1.000
_cell.length_c   1.000
_cell.angle_alpha   90.00
_cell.angle_beta   90.00
_cell.angle_gamma   90.00
#
_symmetry.space_group_name_H-M   'P 1'
#
loop_
_entity.id
_entity.type
_entity.pdbx_description
1 polymer ?
#
loop_
_entity_poly.entity_id
_entity_poly.type
_entity_poly.pdbx_seq_one_letter_code
_entity_poly.pdbx_strand_id
1 'polypeptide(L)'
;MAVSYTENTGGTDMATLYMLTETSKFMMSFVIVTDKNNCIVVDGGRPLDMPLLKEYVGGRHISAWILTHAHDDHISGFTDEMAKNGGGDFDIGTVYYNFPDYDALIDNHDVPDYNYFKTELEEMLPAFNAVKEKFADKEHIVTQGDCVDVDEVHIEFLYAYHDGLYANLMNDSSLVFKMTTPNTSVLFLGDLGPDGGDVLFRESRDKLAADIVQMAHHGHMNVSMEVYAAILPKACLWCAPDWLYAEPEVPSYLADGEKLRRMGRIRMYGTALTRRWMDLLGVEKHYVTADGTQVIPL
;
A
#
# COMPACT_ATOMS: atom_id res chain seq x y z
N MET A 1 24.76 11.38 -14.50
CA MET A 1 25.47 12.27 -13.53
C MET A 1 25.27 11.65 -12.17
N ALA A 2 26.34 11.21 -11.51
CA ALA A 2 26.25 10.64 -10.18
C ALA A 2 25.91 11.77 -9.20
N VAL A 3 24.75 11.70 -8.57
CA VAL A 3 24.40 12.57 -7.45
C VAL A 3 25.19 12.05 -6.25
N SER A 4 26.21 12.80 -5.81
CA SER A 4 26.92 12.48 -4.58
C SER A 4 26.01 12.79 -3.40
N TYR A 5 25.47 11.74 -2.78
CA TYR A 5 24.89 11.86 -1.45
C TYR A 5 25.99 12.15 -0.47
N THR A 6 26.03 13.35 0.08
CA THR A 6 26.80 13.65 1.28
C THR A 6 26.22 12.83 2.42
N GLU A 7 27.03 11.94 3.00
CA GLU A 7 26.73 11.31 4.28
C GLU A 7 26.45 12.40 5.31
N ASN A 8 25.18 12.62 5.60
CA ASN A 8 24.76 13.46 6.71
C ASN A 8 24.77 12.58 7.96
N THR A 9 25.92 12.49 8.63
CA THR A 9 26.10 11.77 9.90
C THR A 9 25.54 12.52 11.11
N GLY A 10 24.63 13.46 10.88
CA GLY A 10 23.80 14.04 11.93
C GLY A 10 22.48 13.29 11.96
N GLY A 11 22.20 12.55 13.04
CA GLY A 11 20.90 11.92 13.24
C GLY A 11 19.80 12.99 13.04
N THR A 12 18.88 12.72 12.13
CA THR A 12 17.66 13.53 12.05
C THR A 12 16.82 13.09 13.23
N ASP A 13 16.47 14.01 14.14
CA ASP A 13 15.58 13.74 15.29
C ASP A 13 14.15 13.33 14.84
N MET A 14 13.96 12.93 13.60
CA MET A 14 12.65 12.62 12.98
C MET A 14 12.77 11.53 11.93
N ALA A 15 11.78 10.63 11.89
CA ALA A 15 11.66 9.66 10.83
C ALA A 15 11.48 10.32 9.45
N THR A 16 11.94 9.64 8.41
CA THR A 16 11.78 10.10 7.03
C THR A 16 11.10 9.01 6.20
N LEU A 17 9.99 9.36 5.55
CA LEU A 17 9.28 8.49 4.63
C LEU A 17 9.73 8.77 3.18
N TYR A 18 10.13 7.73 2.51
CA TYR A 18 10.41 7.72 1.08
C TYR A 18 9.29 6.96 0.36
N MET A 19 8.49 7.65 -0.46
CA MET A 19 7.53 7.05 -1.38
C MET A 19 8.26 6.83 -2.71
N LEU A 20 8.55 5.58 -3.05
CA LEU A 20 9.39 5.23 -4.19
C LEU A 20 8.61 5.37 -5.50
N THR A 21 9.28 5.96 -6.51
CA THR A 21 8.71 6.03 -7.87
C THR A 21 8.83 4.67 -8.56
N GLU A 22 7.87 4.38 -9.41
CA GLU A 22 7.88 3.18 -10.25
C GLU A 22 9.02 3.23 -11.29
N THR A 23 9.56 2.05 -11.63
CA THR A 23 10.58 1.92 -12.69
C THR A 23 9.97 1.55 -14.05
N SER A 24 8.78 0.97 -14.09
CA SER A 24 8.16 0.53 -15.35
C SER A 24 6.65 0.74 -15.43
N LYS A 25 5.93 0.41 -14.36
CA LYS A 25 4.48 0.52 -14.24
C LYS A 25 4.16 1.06 -12.85
N PHE A 26 2.91 1.46 -12.60
CA PHE A 26 2.51 1.82 -11.24
C PHE A 26 2.80 0.66 -10.27
N MET A 27 3.18 1.01 -9.08
CA MET A 27 3.48 0.09 -7.98
C MET A 27 3.32 0.81 -6.65
N MET A 28 3.31 0.08 -5.55
CA MET A 28 3.39 0.65 -4.22
C MET A 28 4.65 0.17 -3.51
N SER A 29 5.46 1.10 -3.05
CA SER A 29 6.63 0.80 -2.23
C SER A 29 7.05 2.02 -1.42
N PHE A 30 7.23 1.81 -0.11
CA PHE A 30 7.70 2.86 0.80
C PHE A 30 8.85 2.34 1.66
N VAL A 31 9.78 3.23 1.97
CA VAL A 31 10.81 3.02 2.98
C VAL A 31 10.69 4.13 4.01
N ILE A 32 10.55 3.78 5.27
CA ILE A 32 10.58 4.73 6.38
C ILE A 32 11.88 4.48 7.15
N VAL A 33 12.73 5.48 7.23
CA VAL A 33 13.96 5.43 8.01
C VAL A 33 13.73 6.15 9.33
N THR A 34 13.92 5.44 10.42
CA THR A 34 13.71 5.94 11.80
C THR A 34 14.88 6.81 12.28
N ASP A 35 14.70 7.52 13.40
CA ASP A 35 15.74 8.32 14.06
C ASP A 35 16.99 7.50 14.44
N LYS A 36 16.79 6.19 14.75
CA LYS A 36 17.88 5.25 15.07
C LYS A 36 18.44 4.50 13.85
N ASN A 37 18.07 4.95 12.66
CA ASN A 37 18.56 4.38 11.39
C ASN A 37 18.12 2.93 11.12
N ASN A 38 17.00 2.48 11.71
CA ASN A 38 16.28 1.28 11.30
C ASN A 38 15.33 1.60 10.15
N CYS A 39 14.80 0.57 9.49
CA CYS A 39 13.82 0.74 8.41
C CYS A 39 12.49 0.05 8.74
N ILE A 40 11.40 0.67 8.26
CA ILE A 40 10.12 0.02 8.00
C ILE A 40 9.93 0.04 6.48
N VAL A 41 9.56 -1.09 5.89
CA VAL A 41 9.24 -1.19 4.47
C VAL A 41 7.77 -1.52 4.32
N VAL A 42 7.07 -0.84 3.41
CA VAL A 42 5.69 -1.14 3.03
C VAL A 42 5.69 -1.57 1.58
N ASP A 43 5.23 -2.79 1.32
CA ASP A 43 5.28 -3.46 0.03
C ASP A 43 6.69 -3.50 -0.60
N GLY A 44 6.82 -3.58 -1.89
CA GLY A 44 8.13 -3.64 -2.56
C GLY A 44 8.03 -3.49 -4.07
N GLY A 45 6.79 -3.28 -4.57
CA GLY A 45 6.56 -3.18 -6.00
C GLY A 45 6.82 -4.49 -6.74
N ARG A 46 7.32 -4.35 -7.94
CA ARG A 46 7.67 -5.45 -8.85
C ARG A 46 9.16 -5.80 -8.78
N PRO A 47 9.59 -6.93 -9.35
CA PRO A 47 11.02 -7.30 -9.37
C PRO A 47 11.93 -6.25 -9.98
N LEU A 48 11.45 -5.43 -10.93
CA LEU A 48 12.21 -4.34 -11.53
C LEU A 48 12.38 -3.13 -10.58
N ASP A 49 11.55 -3.01 -9.56
CA ASP A 49 11.60 -1.91 -8.58
C ASP A 49 12.55 -2.24 -7.42
N MET A 50 12.90 -3.51 -7.21
CA MET A 50 13.76 -3.97 -6.11
C MET A 50 15.14 -3.31 -6.04
N PRO A 51 15.85 -3.00 -7.16
CA PRO A 51 17.10 -2.26 -7.08
C PRO A 51 16.96 -0.89 -6.43
N LEU A 52 15.86 -0.17 -6.73
CA LEU A 52 15.56 1.12 -6.10
C LEU A 52 15.25 0.96 -4.62
N LEU A 53 14.42 -0.03 -4.25
CA LEU A 53 14.14 -0.35 -2.85
C LEU A 53 15.43 -0.63 -2.06
N LYS A 54 16.35 -1.45 -2.62
CA LYS A 54 17.66 -1.75 -2.01
C LYS A 54 18.49 -0.50 -1.78
N GLU A 55 18.49 0.43 -2.73
CA GLU A 55 19.18 1.72 -2.61
C GLU A 55 18.68 2.51 -1.41
N TYR A 56 17.35 2.65 -1.26
CA TYR A 56 16.74 3.40 -0.17
C TYR A 56 16.82 2.70 1.19
N VAL A 57 16.75 1.38 1.23
CA VAL A 57 17.04 0.60 2.46
C VAL A 57 18.50 0.77 2.86
N GLY A 58 19.43 0.81 1.89
CA GLY A 58 20.83 1.16 2.14
C GLY A 58 21.56 0.24 3.12
N GLY A 59 21.18 -1.06 3.16
CA GLY A 59 21.76 -2.05 4.06
C GLY A 59 21.35 -1.92 5.53
N ARG A 60 20.32 -1.11 5.84
CA ARG A 60 19.76 -0.98 7.19
C ARG A 60 18.99 -2.22 7.61
N HIS A 61 18.86 -2.42 8.90
CA HIS A 61 17.93 -3.43 9.44
C HIS A 61 16.48 -3.02 9.16
N ILE A 62 15.71 -3.92 8.50
CA ILE A 62 14.28 -3.75 8.27
C ILE A 62 13.54 -4.35 9.46
N SER A 63 13.21 -3.53 10.45
CA SER A 63 12.53 -4.00 11.66
C SER A 63 11.12 -4.54 11.38
N ALA A 64 10.43 -3.92 10.41
CA ALA A 64 9.12 -4.37 9.95
C ALA A 64 9.04 -4.27 8.41
N TRP A 65 8.68 -5.37 7.76
CA TRP A 65 8.28 -5.38 6.35
C TRP A 65 6.80 -5.70 6.28
N ILE A 66 5.98 -4.70 5.92
CA ILE A 66 4.52 -4.81 5.87
C ILE A 66 4.10 -5.06 4.43
N LEU A 67 3.45 -6.19 4.16
CA LEU A 67 2.89 -6.52 2.85
C LEU A 67 1.38 -6.32 2.92
N THR A 68 0.86 -5.36 2.14
CA THR A 68 -0.53 -4.92 2.27
C THR A 68 -1.52 -5.93 1.72
N HIS A 69 -1.33 -6.40 0.49
CA HIS A 69 -2.17 -7.41 -0.16
C HIS A 69 -1.42 -8.07 -1.32
N ALA A 70 -1.97 -9.16 -1.88
CA ALA A 70 -1.24 -10.05 -2.77
C ALA A 70 -1.36 -9.70 -4.28
N HIS A 71 -1.36 -8.41 -4.66
CA HIS A 71 -1.20 -8.00 -6.06
C HIS A 71 0.27 -7.95 -6.49
N ASP A 72 0.51 -8.08 -7.80
CA ASP A 72 1.85 -8.15 -8.38
C ASP A 72 2.66 -6.87 -8.18
N ASP A 73 2.02 -5.73 -8.21
CA ASP A 73 2.61 -4.40 -8.03
C ASP A 73 2.85 -3.99 -6.57
N HIS A 74 2.55 -4.91 -5.65
CA HIS A 74 2.81 -4.76 -4.21
C HIS A 74 3.84 -5.76 -3.72
N ILE A 75 3.66 -7.06 -3.99
CA ILE A 75 4.46 -8.10 -3.35
C ILE A 75 5.32 -8.92 -4.29
N SER A 76 5.19 -8.79 -5.62
CA SER A 76 5.97 -9.66 -6.52
C SER A 76 7.48 -9.42 -6.43
N GLY A 77 7.91 -8.19 -6.12
CA GLY A 77 9.31 -7.88 -5.84
C GLY A 77 9.84 -8.62 -4.62
N PHE A 78 9.12 -8.57 -3.50
CA PHE A 78 9.44 -9.30 -2.28
C PHE A 78 9.48 -10.83 -2.55
N THR A 79 8.44 -11.35 -3.19
CA THR A 79 8.32 -12.79 -3.47
C THR A 79 9.47 -13.30 -4.35
N ASP A 80 9.82 -12.55 -5.40
CA ASP A 80 10.94 -12.85 -6.31
C ASP A 80 12.29 -12.83 -5.56
N GLU A 81 12.51 -11.84 -4.70
CA GLU A 81 13.72 -11.73 -3.88
C GLU A 81 13.85 -12.90 -2.91
N MET A 82 12.74 -13.28 -2.23
CA MET A 82 12.71 -14.46 -1.37
C MET A 82 12.98 -15.74 -2.19
N ALA A 83 12.40 -15.86 -3.39
CA ALA A 83 12.60 -17.01 -4.25
C ALA A 83 14.07 -17.18 -4.68
N LYS A 84 14.72 -16.09 -5.08
CA LYS A 84 16.11 -16.10 -5.56
C LYS A 84 17.13 -16.31 -4.46
N ASN A 85 17.07 -15.48 -3.41
CA ASN A 85 18.14 -15.33 -2.44
C ASN A 85 17.70 -15.65 -0.99
N GLY A 86 16.43 -16.02 -0.77
CA GLY A 86 15.88 -16.16 0.58
C GLY A 86 15.89 -14.83 1.36
N GLY A 87 15.80 -13.71 0.62
CA GLY A 87 15.90 -12.38 1.21
C GLY A 87 17.31 -11.97 1.66
N GLY A 88 18.36 -12.73 1.26
CA GLY A 88 19.73 -12.53 1.76
C GLY A 88 20.38 -11.19 1.46
N ASP A 89 19.79 -10.38 0.58
CA ASP A 89 20.21 -9.00 0.32
C ASP A 89 19.63 -8.00 1.34
N PHE A 90 18.73 -8.45 2.23
CA PHE A 90 18.10 -7.62 3.26
C PHE A 90 18.27 -8.25 4.65
N ASP A 91 18.55 -7.41 5.63
CA ASP A 91 18.49 -7.77 7.05
C ASP A 91 17.05 -7.54 7.55
N ILE A 92 16.22 -8.61 7.50
CA ILE A 92 14.78 -8.55 7.81
C ILE A 92 14.55 -9.02 9.25
N GLY A 93 13.85 -8.20 10.03
CA GLY A 93 13.31 -8.55 11.35
C GLY A 93 12.01 -9.33 11.22
N THR A 94 10.89 -8.64 11.05
CA THR A 94 9.56 -9.28 10.97
C THR A 94 8.83 -8.91 9.69
N VAL A 95 8.15 -9.89 9.07
CA VAL A 95 7.27 -9.71 7.91
C VAL A 95 5.82 -9.77 8.38
N TYR A 96 5.10 -8.68 8.21
CA TYR A 96 3.69 -8.51 8.59
C TYR A 96 2.80 -8.64 7.38
N TYR A 97 1.81 -9.51 7.41
CA TYR A 97 0.83 -9.67 6.34
C TYR A 97 -0.43 -10.40 6.83
N ASN A 98 -1.51 -10.36 6.03
CA ASN A 98 -2.68 -11.22 6.22
C ASN A 98 -3.35 -11.40 4.85
N PHE A 99 -3.05 -12.52 4.19
CA PHE A 99 -3.59 -12.82 2.86
C PHE A 99 -4.67 -13.89 2.93
N PRO A 100 -5.64 -13.87 1.99
CA PRO A 100 -6.64 -14.93 1.86
C PRO A 100 -5.99 -16.32 1.76
N ASP A 101 -6.67 -17.33 2.31
CA ASP A 101 -6.24 -18.71 2.16
C ASP A 101 -6.54 -19.20 0.73
N TYR A 102 -5.47 -19.43 -0.04
CA TYR A 102 -5.56 -19.83 -1.43
C TYR A 102 -6.34 -21.14 -1.62
N ASP A 103 -6.06 -22.16 -0.81
CA ASP A 103 -6.68 -23.48 -0.95
C ASP A 103 -8.19 -23.40 -0.65
N ALA A 104 -8.55 -22.66 0.40
CA ALA A 104 -9.96 -22.42 0.74
C ALA A 104 -10.72 -21.67 -0.35
N LEU A 105 -10.04 -20.75 -1.08
CA LEU A 105 -10.66 -19.94 -2.13
C LEU A 105 -10.80 -20.71 -3.44
N ILE A 106 -9.80 -21.50 -3.85
CA ILE A 106 -9.85 -22.31 -5.08
C ILE A 106 -10.94 -23.37 -5.00
N ASP A 107 -11.10 -24.01 -3.85
CA ASP A 107 -12.13 -25.03 -3.67
C ASP A 107 -13.54 -24.45 -3.55
N ASN A 108 -13.65 -23.13 -3.34
CA ASN A 108 -14.93 -22.42 -3.23
C ASN A 108 -15.34 -21.81 -4.57
N HIS A 109 -15.97 -22.60 -5.44
CA HIS A 109 -16.48 -22.15 -6.76
C HIS A 109 -17.57 -21.07 -6.69
N ASP A 110 -18.04 -20.71 -5.49
CA ASP A 110 -19.03 -19.66 -5.26
C ASP A 110 -18.39 -18.26 -5.12
N VAL A 111 -17.05 -18.12 -5.25
CA VAL A 111 -16.40 -16.82 -5.28
C VAL A 111 -16.85 -16.06 -6.52
N PRO A 112 -17.59 -14.95 -6.39
CA PRO A 112 -18.01 -14.14 -7.53
C PRO A 112 -16.77 -13.65 -8.31
N ASP A 113 -16.86 -13.67 -9.63
CA ASP A 113 -15.81 -13.16 -10.53
C ASP A 113 -14.43 -13.83 -10.39
N TYR A 114 -14.38 -15.14 -10.02
CA TYR A 114 -13.15 -15.93 -9.97
C TYR A 114 -12.20 -15.64 -11.16
N ASN A 115 -12.75 -15.51 -12.38
CA ASN A 115 -11.93 -15.21 -13.57
C ASN A 115 -11.23 -13.83 -13.50
N TYR A 116 -11.75 -12.89 -12.73
CA TYR A 116 -11.12 -11.57 -12.54
C TYR A 116 -9.90 -11.65 -11.62
N PHE A 117 -9.94 -12.51 -10.60
CA PHE A 117 -8.85 -12.69 -9.62
C PHE A 117 -7.98 -13.92 -9.94
N LYS A 118 -8.13 -14.50 -11.12
CA LYS A 118 -7.49 -15.76 -11.48
C LYS A 118 -5.96 -15.69 -11.35
N THR A 119 -5.35 -14.61 -11.82
CA THR A 119 -3.89 -14.43 -11.78
C THR A 119 -3.40 -14.39 -10.34
N GLU A 120 -4.07 -13.66 -9.47
CA GLU A 120 -3.71 -13.54 -8.05
C GLU A 120 -3.86 -14.88 -7.33
N LEU A 121 -4.98 -15.57 -7.56
CA LEU A 121 -5.26 -16.86 -6.92
C LEU A 121 -4.38 -18.00 -7.47
N GLU A 122 -4.11 -18.04 -8.77
CA GLU A 122 -3.35 -19.14 -9.40
C GLU A 122 -1.84 -18.89 -9.49
N GLU A 123 -1.38 -17.64 -9.41
CA GLU A 123 0.03 -17.27 -9.58
C GLU A 123 0.61 -16.59 -8.33
N MET A 124 0.03 -15.49 -7.88
CA MET A 124 0.63 -14.65 -6.84
C MET A 124 0.61 -15.31 -5.46
N LEU A 125 -0.56 -15.76 -4.99
CA LEU A 125 -0.66 -16.44 -3.69
C LEU A 125 0.14 -17.75 -3.64
N PRO A 126 0.10 -18.63 -4.66
CA PRO A 126 0.96 -19.83 -4.69
C PRO A 126 2.45 -19.48 -4.71
N ALA A 127 2.88 -18.46 -5.46
CA ALA A 127 4.28 -18.02 -5.48
C ALA A 127 4.73 -17.50 -4.10
N PHE A 128 3.89 -16.72 -3.44
CA PHE A 128 4.13 -16.26 -2.07
C PHE A 128 4.20 -17.43 -1.08
N ASN A 129 3.24 -18.35 -1.14
CA ASN A 129 3.21 -19.54 -0.28
C ASN A 129 4.45 -20.43 -0.46
N ALA A 130 4.97 -20.53 -1.69
CA ALA A 130 6.19 -21.30 -1.98
C ALA A 130 7.47 -20.72 -1.32
N VAL A 131 7.46 -19.46 -0.90
CA VAL A 131 8.61 -18.82 -0.25
C VAL A 131 8.43 -18.61 1.25
N LYS A 132 7.26 -18.86 1.82
CA LYS A 132 6.93 -18.64 3.25
C LYS A 132 7.92 -19.29 4.20
N GLU A 133 8.36 -20.52 3.92
CA GLU A 133 9.32 -21.23 4.78
C GLU A 133 10.65 -20.48 4.93
N LYS A 134 11.00 -19.58 4.01
CA LYS A 134 12.25 -18.82 4.05
C LYS A 134 12.25 -17.70 5.08
N PHE A 135 11.08 -17.33 5.58
CA PHE A 135 10.92 -16.33 6.63
C PHE A 135 9.91 -16.74 7.72
N ALA A 136 9.63 -18.04 7.86
CA ALA A 136 8.65 -18.58 8.81
C ALA A 136 8.96 -18.24 10.27
N ASP A 137 10.22 -18.05 10.62
CA ASP A 137 10.67 -17.61 11.96
C ASP A 137 10.53 -16.08 12.19
N LYS A 138 10.15 -15.36 11.15
CA LYS A 138 10.01 -13.89 11.11
C LYS A 138 8.61 -13.44 10.72
N GLU A 139 7.69 -14.35 10.43
CA GLU A 139 6.34 -13.98 10.00
C GLU A 139 5.45 -13.57 11.19
N HIS A 140 4.58 -12.60 10.91
CA HIS A 140 3.48 -12.21 11.78
C HIS A 140 2.21 -12.06 10.96
N ILE A 141 1.23 -12.92 11.19
CA ILE A 141 -0.09 -12.81 10.58
C ILE A 141 -0.88 -11.75 11.34
N VAL A 142 -1.10 -10.63 10.67
CA VAL A 142 -1.72 -9.45 11.27
C VAL A 142 -3.20 -9.69 11.57
N THR A 143 -3.62 -9.24 12.74
CA THR A 143 -5.03 -9.11 13.10
C THR A 143 -5.36 -7.65 13.42
N GLN A 144 -6.64 -7.27 13.23
CA GLN A 144 -7.08 -5.93 13.57
C GLN A 144 -6.84 -5.64 15.06
N GLY A 145 -6.21 -4.51 15.34
CA GLY A 145 -5.82 -4.07 16.68
C GLY A 145 -4.39 -4.45 17.08
N ASP A 146 -3.68 -5.23 16.26
CA ASP A 146 -2.25 -5.43 16.47
C ASP A 146 -1.49 -4.10 16.42
N CYS A 147 -0.42 -4.02 17.20
CA CYS A 147 0.46 -2.85 17.24
C CYS A 147 1.92 -3.29 17.20
N VAL A 148 2.76 -2.45 16.62
CA VAL A 148 4.22 -2.61 16.66
C VAL A 148 4.90 -1.24 16.79
N ASP A 149 5.93 -1.19 17.61
CA ASP A 149 6.79 -0.01 17.78
C ASP A 149 8.15 -0.28 17.11
N VAL A 150 8.56 0.64 16.27
CA VAL A 150 9.91 0.67 15.70
C VAL A 150 10.51 2.03 16.00
N ASP A 151 11.37 2.08 17.01
CA ASP A 151 11.96 3.30 17.53
C ASP A 151 10.88 4.33 17.95
N GLU A 152 10.81 5.48 17.30
CA GLU A 152 9.81 6.53 17.55
C GLU A 152 8.51 6.34 16.77
N VAL A 153 8.45 5.33 15.90
CA VAL A 153 7.27 5.06 15.04
C VAL A 153 6.38 4.02 15.68
N HIS A 154 5.15 4.40 16.03
CA HIS A 154 4.10 3.50 16.47
C HIS A 154 3.20 3.13 15.29
N ILE A 155 2.93 1.85 15.07
CA ILE A 155 2.06 1.32 14.01
C ILE A 155 0.89 0.59 14.66
N GLU A 156 -0.34 0.97 14.30
CA GLU A 156 -1.57 0.30 14.72
C GLU A 156 -2.32 -0.20 13.47
N PHE A 157 -2.62 -1.51 13.41
CA PHE A 157 -3.39 -2.11 12.33
C PHE A 157 -4.88 -1.94 12.58
N LEU A 158 -5.54 -1.12 11.74
CA LEU A 158 -6.94 -0.74 11.88
C LEU A 158 -7.89 -1.66 11.12
N TYR A 159 -7.38 -2.41 10.15
CA TYR A 159 -8.13 -3.37 9.36
C TYR A 159 -7.18 -4.45 8.82
N ALA A 160 -7.65 -5.68 8.85
CA ALA A 160 -7.04 -6.85 8.22
C ALA A 160 -8.14 -7.66 7.51
N TYR A 161 -7.74 -8.57 6.62
CA TYR A 161 -8.68 -9.37 5.83
C TYR A 161 -9.76 -10.05 6.68
N HIS A 162 -10.99 -9.99 6.21
CA HIS A 162 -12.16 -10.66 6.75
C HIS A 162 -12.78 -11.59 5.71
N ASP A 163 -13.07 -12.81 6.10
CA ASP A 163 -13.81 -13.75 5.26
C ASP A 163 -15.17 -13.17 4.83
N GLY A 164 -15.56 -13.45 3.59
CA GLY A 164 -16.87 -13.03 3.05
C GLY A 164 -16.84 -11.78 2.19
N LEU A 165 -15.71 -11.10 2.03
CA LEU A 165 -15.54 -9.96 1.13
C LEU A 165 -14.97 -10.43 -0.21
N TYR A 166 -15.83 -10.93 -1.09
CA TYR A 166 -15.40 -11.58 -2.35
C TYR A 166 -15.56 -10.71 -3.59
N ALA A 167 -16.25 -9.58 -3.54
CA ALA A 167 -16.53 -8.77 -4.73
C ALA A 167 -15.28 -8.11 -5.32
N ASN A 168 -14.34 -7.72 -4.46
CA ASN A 168 -13.02 -7.18 -4.84
C ASN A 168 -11.95 -7.77 -3.91
N LEU A 169 -11.96 -9.11 -3.80
CA LEU A 169 -11.27 -9.90 -2.79
C LEU A 169 -9.85 -9.44 -2.50
N MET A 170 -9.02 -9.29 -3.53
CA MET A 170 -7.60 -9.00 -3.32
C MET A 170 -7.40 -7.59 -2.77
N ASN A 171 -8.11 -6.60 -3.31
CA ASN A 171 -8.06 -5.24 -2.80
C ASN A 171 -8.70 -5.13 -1.41
N ASP A 172 -9.85 -5.80 -1.20
CA ASP A 172 -10.52 -5.82 0.11
C ASP A 172 -9.73 -6.60 1.18
N SER A 173 -8.67 -7.33 0.78
CA SER A 173 -7.72 -7.95 1.71
C SER A 173 -6.56 -7.04 2.12
N SER A 174 -6.50 -5.80 1.63
CA SER A 174 -5.43 -4.85 2.00
C SER A 174 -5.38 -4.61 3.50
N LEU A 175 -4.20 -4.70 4.09
CA LEU A 175 -3.96 -4.20 5.45
C LEU A 175 -4.12 -2.69 5.47
N VAL A 176 -4.88 -2.18 6.46
CA VAL A 176 -4.93 -0.74 6.77
C VAL A 176 -4.27 -0.51 8.11
N PHE A 177 -3.32 0.41 8.15
CA PHE A 177 -2.60 0.73 9.37
C PHE A 177 -2.23 2.20 9.44
N LYS A 178 -2.15 2.70 10.66
CA LYS A 178 -1.71 4.05 10.95
C LYS A 178 -0.34 4.02 11.59
N MET A 179 0.60 4.74 10.99
CA MET A 179 1.89 5.09 11.60
C MET A 179 1.75 6.43 12.32
N THR A 180 2.27 6.50 13.53
CA THR A 180 2.30 7.72 14.32
C THR A 180 3.70 7.96 14.84
N THR A 181 4.22 9.16 14.58
CA THR A 181 5.45 9.69 15.17
C THR A 181 5.09 10.79 16.17
N PRO A 182 6.04 11.33 16.96
CA PRO A 182 5.76 12.48 17.82
C PRO A 182 5.21 13.71 17.08
N ASN A 183 5.46 13.84 15.76
CA ASN A 183 5.17 15.06 15.01
C ASN A 183 4.02 14.90 14.01
N THR A 184 3.76 13.68 13.48
CA THR A 184 2.79 13.47 12.40
C THR A 184 2.25 12.04 12.39
N SER A 185 1.17 11.84 11.68
CA SER A 185 0.56 10.54 11.46
C SER A 185 0.31 10.29 9.97
N VAL A 186 0.53 9.05 9.54
CA VAL A 186 0.31 8.58 8.17
C VAL A 186 -0.63 7.38 8.19
N LEU A 187 -1.73 7.45 7.47
CA LEU A 187 -2.63 6.32 7.27
C LEU A 187 -2.36 5.67 5.92
N PHE A 188 -2.05 4.39 5.94
CA PHE A 188 -1.92 3.55 4.76
C PHE A 188 -3.20 2.75 4.54
N LEU A 189 -3.77 2.86 3.35
CA LEU A 189 -5.01 2.18 2.96
C LEU A 189 -4.74 0.96 2.05
N GLY A 190 -3.48 0.79 1.58
CA GLY A 190 -3.18 -0.17 0.52
C GLY A 190 -4.05 0.11 -0.70
N ASP A 191 -4.64 -0.93 -1.23
CA ASP A 191 -5.59 -0.83 -2.34
C ASP A 191 -7.04 -1.11 -1.91
N LEU A 192 -7.33 -0.90 -0.62
CA LEU A 192 -8.61 -1.26 -0.01
C LEU A 192 -9.79 -0.93 -0.90
N GLY A 193 -10.61 -1.94 -1.17
CA GLY A 193 -11.80 -1.85 -2.01
C GLY A 193 -12.99 -1.21 -1.29
N PRO A 194 -14.13 -1.09 -2.00
CA PRO A 194 -15.32 -0.48 -1.43
C PRO A 194 -15.89 -1.23 -0.24
N ASP A 195 -15.96 -2.55 -0.30
CA ASP A 195 -16.58 -3.37 0.77
C ASP A 195 -15.69 -3.37 2.02
N GLY A 196 -14.37 -3.53 1.85
CA GLY A 196 -13.40 -3.37 2.93
C GLY A 196 -13.40 -1.96 3.52
N GLY A 197 -13.57 -0.93 2.67
CA GLY A 197 -13.71 0.46 3.09
C GLY A 197 -14.94 0.70 3.97
N ASP A 198 -16.06 0.07 3.66
CA ASP A 198 -17.29 0.14 4.47
C ASP A 198 -17.09 -0.54 5.84
N VAL A 199 -16.39 -1.68 5.87
CA VAL A 199 -16.02 -2.36 7.13
C VAL A 199 -15.09 -1.48 7.95
N LEU A 200 -14.01 -0.97 7.36
CA LEU A 200 -13.06 -0.06 8.01
C LEU A 200 -13.78 1.15 8.63
N PHE A 201 -14.66 1.80 7.86
CA PHE A 201 -15.42 2.95 8.33
C PHE A 201 -16.34 2.61 9.51
N ARG A 202 -17.03 1.47 9.46
CA ARG A 202 -17.93 1.02 10.52
C ARG A 202 -17.19 0.72 11.82
N GLU A 203 -16.01 0.08 11.73
CA GLU A 203 -15.32 -0.50 12.88
C GLU A 203 -14.23 0.40 13.46
N SER A 204 -13.62 1.24 12.64
CA SER A 204 -12.43 2.01 13.00
C SER A 204 -12.57 3.52 12.78
N ARG A 205 -13.77 4.05 12.50
CA ARG A 205 -13.98 5.45 12.13
C ARG A 205 -13.28 6.44 13.07
N ASP A 206 -13.38 6.23 14.37
CA ASP A 206 -12.83 7.16 15.37
C ASP A 206 -11.29 7.14 15.43
N LYS A 207 -10.66 6.17 14.77
CA LYS A 207 -9.20 6.00 14.68
C LYS A 207 -8.62 6.48 13.36
N LEU A 208 -9.45 6.82 12.34
CA LEU A 208 -8.98 7.11 10.99
C LEU A 208 -8.24 8.44 10.87
N ALA A 209 -8.53 9.44 11.71
CA ALA A 209 -7.91 10.75 11.60
C ALA A 209 -6.37 10.67 11.50
N ALA A 210 -5.81 11.28 10.44
CA ALA A 210 -4.36 11.28 10.17
C ALA A 210 -3.97 12.52 9.37
N ASP A 211 -2.72 13.00 9.58
CA ASP A 211 -2.19 14.17 8.87
C ASP A 211 -1.94 13.89 7.38
N ILE A 212 -1.51 12.67 7.08
CA ILE A 212 -1.17 12.22 5.73
C ILE A 212 -1.94 10.92 5.44
N VAL A 213 -2.43 10.76 4.21
CA VAL A 213 -3.06 9.51 3.75
C VAL A 213 -2.42 9.00 2.48
N GLN A 214 -2.10 7.71 2.43
CA GLN A 214 -1.82 7.04 1.16
C GLN A 214 -3.17 6.77 0.48
N MET A 215 -3.32 7.28 -0.74
CA MET A 215 -4.54 7.16 -1.53
C MET A 215 -4.78 5.72 -1.93
N ALA A 216 -5.93 5.17 -1.53
CA ALA A 216 -6.26 3.78 -1.81
C ALA A 216 -6.15 3.45 -3.30
N HIS A 217 -5.56 2.29 -3.62
CA HIS A 217 -5.49 1.75 -4.98
C HIS A 217 -4.94 2.77 -5.99
N HIS A 218 -3.76 3.33 -5.70
CA HIS A 218 -3.07 4.32 -6.55
C HIS A 218 -3.91 5.58 -6.83
N GLY A 219 -4.92 5.84 -6.00
CA GLY A 219 -5.86 6.93 -6.18
C GLY A 219 -7.09 6.58 -7.02
N HIS A 220 -7.28 5.31 -7.40
CA HIS A 220 -8.52 4.84 -8.02
C HIS A 220 -9.72 5.12 -7.10
N MET A 221 -10.91 5.17 -7.67
CA MET A 221 -12.16 5.27 -6.91
C MET A 221 -12.45 3.90 -6.26
N ASN A 222 -11.97 3.71 -5.05
CA ASN A 222 -12.12 2.47 -4.25
C ASN A 222 -12.87 2.74 -2.95
N VAL A 223 -12.16 3.16 -1.88
CA VAL A 223 -12.85 3.57 -0.64
C VAL A 223 -13.72 4.80 -0.88
N SER A 224 -14.78 4.95 -0.10
CA SER A 224 -15.74 6.03 -0.28
C SER A 224 -15.17 7.40 0.17
N MET A 225 -15.83 8.49 -0.27
CA MET A 225 -15.49 9.84 0.19
C MET A 225 -15.65 10.00 1.70
N GLU A 226 -16.57 9.26 2.30
CA GLU A 226 -16.84 9.28 3.75
C GLU A 226 -15.62 8.78 4.55
N VAL A 227 -14.89 7.79 4.02
CA VAL A 227 -13.63 7.32 4.61
C VAL A 227 -12.60 8.45 4.60
N TYR A 228 -12.37 9.10 3.45
CA TYR A 228 -11.45 10.23 3.37
C TYR A 228 -11.89 11.42 4.22
N ALA A 229 -13.19 11.67 4.33
CA ALA A 229 -13.72 12.72 5.20
C ALA A 229 -13.50 12.41 6.70
N ALA A 230 -13.49 11.14 7.09
CA ALA A 230 -13.16 10.74 8.46
C ALA A 230 -11.65 10.83 8.74
N ILE A 231 -10.80 10.61 7.72
CA ILE A 231 -9.34 10.79 7.82
C ILE A 231 -8.99 12.27 7.95
N LEU A 232 -9.64 13.12 7.14
CA LEU A 232 -9.44 14.56 7.03
C LEU A 232 -7.95 14.95 6.88
N PRO A 233 -7.26 14.43 5.86
CA PRO A 233 -5.82 14.58 5.73
C PRO A 233 -5.42 16.01 5.32
N LYS A 234 -4.20 16.43 5.70
CA LYS A 234 -3.55 17.65 5.22
C LYS A 234 -2.75 17.40 3.94
N ALA A 235 -2.29 16.17 3.76
CA ALA A 235 -1.52 15.77 2.59
C ALA A 235 -1.91 14.37 2.11
N CYS A 236 -1.74 14.12 0.81
CA CYS A 236 -2.01 12.84 0.15
C CYS A 236 -0.77 12.29 -0.54
N LEU A 237 -0.59 10.96 -0.44
CA LEU A 237 0.45 10.19 -1.11
C LEU A 237 -0.18 9.41 -2.28
N TRP A 238 0.23 9.72 -3.51
CA TRP A 238 -0.27 9.11 -4.73
C TRP A 238 0.81 8.24 -5.35
N CYS A 239 0.71 6.93 -5.21
CA CYS A 239 1.57 5.98 -5.92
C CYS A 239 1.07 5.82 -7.36
N ALA A 240 1.08 6.89 -8.13
CA ALA A 240 0.43 7.00 -9.43
C ALA A 240 1.37 7.62 -10.47
N PRO A 241 1.61 6.95 -11.62
CA PRO A 241 2.30 7.55 -12.74
C PRO A 241 1.48 8.68 -13.35
N ASP A 242 2.14 9.53 -14.15
CA ASP A 242 1.52 10.72 -14.74
C ASP A 242 0.22 10.43 -15.49
N TRP A 243 0.18 9.39 -16.31
CA TRP A 243 -1.01 9.03 -17.08
C TRP A 243 -2.22 8.63 -16.21
N LEU A 244 -1.98 8.14 -14.99
CA LEU A 244 -3.02 7.78 -14.04
C LEU A 244 -3.42 8.98 -13.19
N TYR A 245 -2.44 9.70 -12.63
CA TYR A 245 -2.71 10.88 -11.82
C TYR A 245 -3.38 12.00 -12.63
N ALA A 246 -2.95 12.23 -13.88
CA ALA A 246 -3.49 13.25 -14.77
C ALA A 246 -4.77 12.81 -15.52
N GLU A 247 -5.38 11.67 -15.15
CA GLU A 247 -6.62 11.21 -15.75
C GLU A 247 -7.65 12.35 -15.79
N PRO A 248 -8.23 12.67 -16.99
CA PRO A 248 -9.15 13.79 -17.12
C PRO A 248 -10.48 13.53 -16.41
N GLU A 249 -11.11 14.58 -15.92
CA GLU A 249 -12.48 14.51 -15.40
C GLU A 249 -13.42 13.93 -16.46
N VAL A 250 -14.18 12.92 -16.06
CA VAL A 250 -15.22 12.38 -16.92
C VAL A 250 -16.43 13.30 -16.88
N PRO A 251 -17.01 13.68 -18.04
CA PRO A 251 -18.23 14.43 -18.08
C PRO A 251 -19.33 13.76 -17.23
N SER A 252 -20.11 14.55 -16.50
CA SER A 252 -21.11 14.08 -15.52
C SER A 252 -22.14 13.09 -16.10
N TYR A 253 -22.42 13.15 -17.41
CA TYR A 253 -23.30 12.19 -18.09
C TYR A 253 -22.67 10.81 -18.31
N LEU A 254 -21.35 10.70 -18.15
CA LEU A 254 -20.61 9.43 -18.19
C LEU A 254 -20.26 8.92 -16.77
N ALA A 255 -20.57 9.71 -15.76
CA ALA A 255 -20.29 9.41 -14.36
C ALA A 255 -21.19 8.31 -13.75
N ASP A 256 -22.06 7.70 -14.55
CA ASP A 256 -22.71 6.44 -14.20
C ASP A 256 -21.69 5.29 -14.35
N GLY A 257 -20.78 5.21 -13.36
CA GLY A 257 -19.64 4.29 -13.36
C GLY A 257 -20.04 2.83 -13.52
N GLU A 258 -21.21 2.46 -13.03
CA GLU A 258 -21.76 1.11 -13.18
C GLU A 258 -22.14 0.81 -14.64
N LYS A 259 -22.67 1.80 -15.36
CA LYS A 259 -23.02 1.65 -16.78
C LYS A 259 -21.77 1.55 -17.67
N LEU A 260 -20.71 2.28 -17.31
CA LEU A 260 -19.44 2.26 -18.04
C LEU A 260 -18.63 0.97 -17.78
N ARG A 261 -18.65 0.44 -16.56
CA ARG A 261 -18.10 -0.89 -16.25
C ARG A 261 -18.77 -1.98 -17.08
N ARG A 262 -20.11 -1.96 -17.21
CA ARG A 262 -20.88 -2.92 -18.02
C ARG A 262 -20.62 -2.79 -19.52
N MET A 263 -20.21 -1.63 -20.01
CA MET A 263 -19.94 -1.40 -21.42
C MET A 263 -18.54 -1.83 -21.87
N GLY A 264 -17.63 -2.17 -20.98
CA GLY A 264 -16.28 -2.67 -21.27
C GLY A 264 -15.40 -1.70 -22.10
N ARG A 265 -15.81 -0.44 -22.23
CA ARG A 265 -15.26 0.50 -23.23
C ARG A 265 -14.37 1.58 -22.67
N ILE A 266 -14.37 1.83 -21.35
CA ILE A 266 -13.52 2.85 -20.75
C ILE A 266 -12.98 2.28 -19.45
N ARG A 267 -11.67 2.09 -19.36
CA ARG A 267 -10.96 1.90 -18.10
C ARG A 267 -10.92 3.25 -17.43
N MET A 268 -11.93 3.56 -16.65
CA MET A 268 -11.93 4.75 -15.80
C MET A 268 -11.48 4.33 -14.43
N TYR A 269 -10.34 4.81 -14.06
CA TYR A 269 -9.80 4.55 -12.73
C TYR A 269 -10.48 5.43 -11.68
N GLY A 270 -11.05 6.56 -12.09
CA GLY A 270 -11.73 7.50 -11.20
C GLY A 270 -10.79 8.39 -10.41
N THR A 271 -9.51 8.45 -10.76
CA THR A 271 -8.51 9.28 -10.10
C THR A 271 -8.87 10.77 -10.13
N ALA A 272 -9.48 11.24 -11.23
CA ALA A 272 -10.00 12.61 -11.31
C ALA A 272 -11.06 12.90 -10.25
N LEU A 273 -11.93 11.92 -9.92
CA LEU A 273 -12.94 12.07 -8.89
C LEU A 273 -12.32 12.09 -7.49
N THR A 274 -11.38 11.20 -7.22
CA THR A 274 -10.70 11.17 -5.90
C THR A 274 -9.86 12.43 -5.68
N ARG A 275 -9.19 12.98 -6.72
CA ARG A 275 -8.54 14.30 -6.64
C ARG A 275 -9.55 15.39 -6.27
N ARG A 276 -10.71 15.41 -6.92
CA ARG A 276 -11.77 16.37 -6.62
C ARG A 276 -12.30 16.23 -5.19
N TRP A 277 -12.39 15.01 -4.66
CA TRP A 277 -12.73 14.81 -3.24
C TRP A 277 -11.69 15.45 -2.32
N MET A 278 -10.40 15.29 -2.63
CA MET A 278 -9.33 15.91 -1.84
C MET A 278 -9.40 17.44 -1.89
N ASP A 279 -9.69 18.02 -3.07
CA ASP A 279 -9.94 19.46 -3.19
C ASP A 279 -11.13 19.93 -2.32
N LEU A 280 -12.23 19.17 -2.31
CA LEU A 280 -13.40 19.46 -1.48
C LEU A 280 -13.12 19.34 0.02
N LEU A 281 -12.21 18.43 0.42
CA LEU A 281 -11.77 18.27 1.80
C LEU A 281 -10.71 19.29 2.21
N GLY A 282 -10.24 20.13 1.28
CA GLY A 282 -9.27 21.18 1.55
C GLY A 282 -7.84 20.67 1.71
N VAL A 283 -7.51 19.53 1.08
CA VAL A 283 -6.14 19.01 1.08
C VAL A 283 -5.24 19.93 0.28
N GLU A 284 -4.18 20.43 0.91
CA GLU A 284 -3.30 21.43 0.31
C GLU A 284 -2.07 20.81 -0.38
N LYS A 285 -1.68 19.59 0.01
CA LYS A 285 -0.44 18.99 -0.46
C LYS A 285 -0.64 17.60 -1.04
N HIS A 286 -0.12 17.40 -2.25
CA HIS A 286 -0.13 16.15 -2.96
C HIS A 286 1.31 15.76 -3.30
N TYR A 287 1.72 14.58 -2.85
CA TYR A 287 2.97 13.95 -3.24
C TYR A 287 2.62 12.88 -4.27
N VAL A 288 3.26 12.88 -5.41
CA VAL A 288 2.93 12.00 -6.55
C VAL A 288 4.19 11.32 -7.06
N THR A 289 4.16 10.00 -7.27
CA THR A 289 5.32 9.27 -7.79
C THR A 289 5.66 9.64 -9.24
N ALA A 290 4.71 10.19 -10.00
CA ALA A 290 4.98 10.79 -11.31
C ALA A 290 6.08 11.87 -11.29
N ASP A 291 6.26 12.56 -10.16
CA ASP A 291 7.30 13.57 -9.94
C ASP A 291 8.63 12.95 -9.45
N GLY A 292 8.74 11.63 -9.44
CA GLY A 292 9.86 10.87 -8.88
C GLY A 292 9.64 10.47 -7.42
N THR A 293 10.65 9.84 -6.82
CA THR A 293 10.60 9.46 -5.40
C THR A 293 10.40 10.67 -4.51
N GLN A 294 9.38 10.60 -3.64
CA GLN A 294 9.05 11.68 -2.71
C GLN A 294 9.72 11.45 -1.37
N VAL A 295 10.25 12.52 -0.78
CA VAL A 295 10.93 12.51 0.52
C VAL A 295 10.15 13.35 1.51
N ILE A 296 9.64 12.75 2.57
CA ILE A 296 8.67 13.35 3.47
C ILE A 296 9.16 13.19 4.91
N PRO A 297 9.53 14.28 5.60
CA PRO A 297 9.81 14.24 7.04
C PRO A 297 8.53 13.90 7.82
N LEU A 298 8.65 13.02 8.81
CA LEU A 298 7.51 12.58 9.64
C LEU A 298 7.61 13.13 11.07
#